data_27c44ff9a9036095bb6d8099b3f42b9a
#
_entry.id   27c44ff9a9036095bb6d8099b3f42b9a
#
_cell.length_a   1.000
_cell.length_b   1.000
_cell.length_c   1.000
_cell.angle_alpha   90.00
_cell.angle_beta   90.00
_cell.angle_gamma   90.00
#
_symmetry.space_group_name_H-M   'P 1'
#
loop_
_entity.id
_entity.type
_entity.pdbx_description
1 polymer ?
#
loop_
_entity_poly.entity_id
_entity_poly.type
_entity_poly.pdbx_seq_one_letter_code
_entity_poly.pdbx_strand_id
1 'polypeptide(L)' 'MGHSIYLADDEKSIRELLHSFLTSDGYTVRSFESGDALLEAFLHEPAELVILDIMMPGTD' A
#
# COMPACT_ATOMS: atom_id res chain seq x y z
N MET A 1 -1.83 -19.72 0.14
CA MET A 1 -0.87 -18.86 -0.47
C MET A 1 -1.21 -17.46 -0.28
N GLY A 2 -0.26 -16.68 0.08
CA GLY A 2 -0.48 -15.29 0.39
C GLY A 2 -0.79 -14.47 -0.85
N HIS A 3 -1.78 -13.62 -0.73
CA HIS A 3 -2.07 -12.63 -1.77
C HIS A 3 -1.22 -11.40 -1.53
N SER A 4 -0.82 -10.74 -2.59
CA SER A 4 0.02 -9.55 -2.47
C SER A 4 -0.82 -8.29 -2.52
N ILE A 5 -0.51 -7.38 -1.60
CA ILE A 5 -1.23 -6.11 -1.48
C ILE A 5 -0.20 -4.98 -1.47
N TYR A 6 -0.42 -3.98 -2.32
CA TYR A 6 0.36 -2.75 -2.29
C TYR A 6 -0.49 -1.66 -1.64
N LEU A 7 0.11 -0.97 -0.69
CA LEU A 7 -0.58 0.02 0.12
C LEU A 7 0.17 1.34 0.05
N ALA A 8 -0.52 2.42 -0.27
CA ALA A 8 0.08 3.75 -0.29
C ALA A 8 -0.71 4.69 0.58
N ASP A 9 -0.01 5.36 1.50
CA ASP A 9 -0.61 6.33 2.40
C ASP A 9 0.53 7.23 2.88
N ASP A 10 0.31 8.54 2.84
CA ASP A 10 1.35 9.46 3.26
C ASP A 10 1.43 9.62 4.77
N GLU A 11 0.45 9.13 5.49
CA GLU A 11 0.47 9.20 6.94
C GLU A 11 1.06 7.91 7.50
N LYS A 12 2.24 8.05 8.11
CA LYS A 12 3.01 6.88 8.52
C LYS A 12 2.27 5.99 9.51
N SER A 13 1.59 6.57 10.48
CA SER A 13 0.93 5.76 11.50
C SER A 13 -0.21 4.94 10.93
N ILE A 14 -0.97 5.51 10.00
CA ILE A 14 -2.04 4.79 9.34
C ILE A 14 -1.46 3.69 8.45
N ARG A 15 -0.39 4.03 7.72
CA ARG A 15 0.26 3.06 6.85
C ARG A 15 0.76 1.85 7.63
N GLU A 16 1.40 2.11 8.77
CA GLU A 16 1.92 1.01 9.59
C GLU A 16 0.81 0.19 10.20
N LEU A 17 -0.26 0.84 10.61
CA LEU A 17 -1.40 0.13 11.18
C LEU A 17 -2.02 -0.83 10.17
N LEU A 18 -2.27 -0.34 8.97
CA LEU A 18 -2.85 -1.17 7.93
C LEU A 18 -1.90 -2.29 7.50
N HIS A 19 -0.61 -1.97 7.43
CA HIS A 19 0.39 -2.97 7.08
C HIS A 19 0.35 -4.12 8.09
N SER A 20 0.37 -3.79 9.38
CA SER A 20 0.34 -4.81 10.43
C SER A 20 -0.95 -5.62 10.38
N PHE A 21 -2.07 -4.94 10.22
CA PHE A 21 -3.35 -5.59 10.21
C PHE A 21 -3.46 -6.60 9.06
N LEU A 22 -3.08 -6.16 7.87
CA LEU A 22 -3.20 -7.02 6.70
C LEU A 22 -2.19 -8.16 6.74
N THR A 23 -0.98 -7.89 7.22
CA THR A 23 0.03 -8.94 7.36
C THR A 23 -0.44 -9.99 8.35
N SER A 24 -1.05 -9.55 9.43
CA SER A 24 -1.57 -10.46 10.44
C SER A 24 -2.68 -11.35 9.87
N ASP A 25 -3.36 -10.86 8.85
CA ASP A 25 -4.45 -11.61 8.23
C ASP A 25 -3.95 -12.57 7.13
N GLY A 26 -2.65 -12.67 6.95
CA GLY A 26 -2.07 -13.64 6.03
C GLY A 26 -1.67 -13.09 4.67
N TYR A 27 -1.78 -11.78 4.47
CA TYR A 27 -1.40 -11.17 3.20
C TYR A 27 0.05 -10.77 3.19
N THR A 28 0.62 -10.73 1.99
CA THR A 28 1.96 -10.18 1.78
C THR A 28 1.80 -8.72 1.42
N VAL A 29 2.24 -7.82 2.27
CA VAL A 29 1.95 -6.40 2.12
C VAL A 29 3.24 -5.60 1.91
N ARG A 30 3.21 -4.70 0.94
CA ARG A 30 4.27 -3.71 0.75
C ARG A 30 3.65 -2.33 0.88
N SER A 31 4.32 -1.48 1.66
CA SER A 31 3.82 -0.14 1.94
C SER A 31 4.68 0.90 1.23
N PHE A 32 4.02 1.95 0.75
CA PHE A 32 4.68 3.03 0.02
C PHE A 32 4.23 4.36 0.58
N GLU A 33 5.11 5.35 0.51
CA GLU A 33 4.81 6.68 1.01
C GLU A 33 3.93 7.49 0.06
N SER A 34 3.90 7.09 -1.20
CA SER A 34 3.15 7.84 -2.20
C SER A 34 2.62 6.91 -3.26
N GLY A 35 1.64 7.40 -4.01
CA GLY A 35 1.12 6.66 -5.14
C GLY A 35 2.14 6.47 -6.24
N ASP A 36 3.04 7.46 -6.41
CA ASP A 36 4.08 7.34 -7.43
C ASP A 36 5.01 6.17 -7.13
N ALA A 37 5.43 6.03 -5.88
CA ALA A 37 6.30 4.93 -5.50
C ALA A 37 5.59 3.59 -5.68
N LEU A 38 4.32 3.55 -5.33
CA LEU A 38 3.53 2.33 -5.50
C LEU A 38 3.40 1.99 -6.96
N LEU A 39 3.11 2.97 -7.80
CA LEU A 39 2.95 2.72 -9.22
C LEU A 39 4.23 2.18 -9.84
N GLU A 40 5.36 2.75 -9.48
CA GLU A 40 6.63 2.29 -10.00
C GLU A 40 6.86 0.81 -9.63
N ALA A 41 6.59 0.47 -8.38
CA ALA A 41 6.74 -0.91 -7.94
C ALA A 41 5.76 -1.83 -8.67
N PHE A 42 4.54 -1.34 -8.89
CA PHE A 42 3.52 -2.13 -9.56
C PHE A 42 3.90 -2.44 -11.01
N LEU A 43 4.55 -1.49 -11.67
CA LEU A 43 4.97 -1.71 -13.06
C LEU A 43 6.05 -2.79 -13.15
N HIS A 44 6.85 -2.93 -12.11
CA HIS A 44 7.87 -3.97 -12.08
C HIS A 44 7.30 -5.32 -11.64
N GLU A 45 6.44 -5.28 -10.64
CA GLU A 45 5.87 -6.50 -10.10
C GLU A 45 4.47 -6.21 -9.61
N PRO A 46 3.44 -6.48 -10.40
CA PRO A 46 2.07 -6.15 -10.03
C PRO A 46 1.60 -6.91 -8.80
N ALA A 47 0.81 -6.23 -7.98
CA ALA A 47 0.17 -6.85 -6.84
C ALA A 47 -1.26 -7.21 -7.20
N GLU A 48 -1.84 -8.10 -6.42
CA GLU A 48 -3.22 -8.53 -6.66
C GLU A 48 -4.22 -7.47 -6.24
N LEU A 49 -3.86 -6.67 -5.23
CA LEU A 49 -4.74 -5.62 -4.73
C LEU A 49 -3.92 -4.39 -4.42
N VAL A 50 -4.50 -3.23 -4.70
CA VAL A 50 -3.87 -1.95 -4.40
C VAL A 50 -4.80 -1.13 -3.54
N ILE A 51 -4.28 -0.61 -2.44
CA ILE A 51 -5.03 0.28 -1.55
C ILE A 51 -4.37 1.64 -1.59
N LEU A 52 -5.12 2.65 -2.02
CA LEU A 52 -4.62 4.01 -2.11
C LEU A 52 -5.44 4.93 -1.24
N ASP A 53 -4.76 5.82 -0.52
CA ASP A 53 -5.43 6.85 0.24
C ASP A 53 -5.67 8.04 -0.67
N ILE A 54 -6.92 8.25 -1.05
CA ILE A 54 -7.28 9.34 -1.95
C ILE A 54 -7.34 10.69 -1.24
N MET A 55 -7.13 10.70 0.06
CA MET A 55 -7.13 11.94 0.85
C MET A 55 -5.73 12.51 1.02
N MET A 56 -4.78 12.05 0.23
CA MET A 56 -3.42 12.53 0.33
C MET A 56 -3.33 14.01 -0.01
N PRO A 57 -2.47 14.74 0.69
CA PRO A 57 -2.29 16.17 0.40
C PRO A 57 -1.89 16.40 -1.05
N GLY A 58 -2.42 17.46 -1.61
CA GLY A 58 -2.08 17.85 -2.98
C GLY A 58 -2.93 17.21 -4.05
N THR A 59 -3.93 16.47 -3.69
CA THR A 59 -4.78 15.81 -4.66
C THR A 59 -6.06 16.54 -4.98
N ASP A 60 -6.31 17.66 -4.39
CA ASP A 60 -7.56 18.36 -4.71
C ASP A 60 -7.47 19.27 -5.91
#